data_1f7d2bdc87a265d75a6dc23e2cf5740c
#
_entry.id   1f7d2bdc87a265d75a6dc23e2cf5740c
#
_cell.length_a   1.000
_cell.length_b   1.000
_cell.length_c   1.000
_cell.angle_alpha   90.00
_cell.angle_beta   90.00
_cell.angle_gamma   90.00
#
_symmetry.space_group_name_H-M   'P 1'
#
loop_
_entity.id
_entity.type
_entity.pdbx_description
1 polymer ?
#
loop_
_entity_poly.entity_id
_entity_poly.type
_entity_poly.pdbx_seq_one_letter_code
_entity_poly.pdbx_strand_id
1 'polypeptide(L)'
;VGHLGMNLFDDYFDYRKKGSEFRDKLAGEGIRSRIAKCSYITSGAVTMRQLLYACLVFGGVAFVIGGIIFFKRGETILYIALITALLGVSYSGDPVRLSYRGFGELQVGFMFGPLLMTGVYYAACGHLDASVWFISIPVGMLVANILYTHSIMDFEPDKKVGKMTLAVLLNNRQAMLVVLGLMLFVPFGIVVYGVWAGYLVPLYYIVLLTLPMAGGLFYLMVEYIRYPKKTFQPAFWMGPMTDWQRIEGAGIGWFMIRWYLARNLLSFFCLIIIVIGLIRL
;
A
#
# COMPACT_ATOMS: atom_id res chain seq x y z
N VAL A 1 -1.92 -2.84 -15.94
CA VAL A 1 -0.98 -3.80 -16.54
C VAL A 1 0.35 -3.73 -15.81
N GLY A 2 1.04 -2.57 -15.75
CA GLY A 2 2.35 -2.43 -15.10
C GLY A 2 2.35 -2.86 -13.63
N HIS A 3 1.35 -2.45 -12.82
CA HIS A 3 1.21 -2.85 -11.42
C HIS A 3 1.10 -4.38 -11.25
N LEU A 4 0.32 -5.05 -12.10
CA LEU A 4 0.20 -6.52 -12.06
C LEU A 4 1.55 -7.19 -12.36
N GLY A 5 2.27 -6.69 -13.38
CA GLY A 5 3.62 -7.16 -13.69
C GLY A 5 4.59 -7.00 -12.53
N MET A 6 4.55 -5.86 -11.83
CA MET A 6 5.41 -5.60 -10.66
C MET A 6 5.08 -6.50 -9.48
N ASN A 7 3.80 -6.80 -9.22
CA ASN A 7 3.41 -7.74 -8.16
C ASN A 7 3.91 -9.17 -8.45
N LEU A 8 3.79 -9.62 -9.70
CA LEU A 8 4.33 -10.93 -10.11
C LEU A 8 5.87 -10.96 -10.02
N PHE A 9 6.52 -9.84 -10.32
CA PHE A 9 7.96 -9.69 -10.20
C PHE A 9 8.43 -9.75 -8.74
N ASP A 10 7.68 -9.10 -7.83
CA ASP A 10 7.89 -9.21 -6.38
C ASP A 10 7.78 -10.66 -5.90
N ASP A 11 6.73 -11.37 -6.33
CA ASP A 11 6.54 -12.79 -6.01
C ASP A 11 7.68 -13.67 -6.57
N TYR A 12 8.18 -13.35 -7.77
CA TYR A 12 9.31 -14.07 -8.38
C TYR A 12 10.58 -13.95 -7.54
N PHE A 13 10.96 -12.74 -7.10
CA PHE A 13 12.13 -12.52 -6.25
C PHE A 13 11.97 -13.06 -4.84
N ASP A 14 10.77 -12.88 -4.24
CA ASP A 14 10.49 -13.38 -2.90
C ASP A 14 10.55 -14.92 -2.84
N TYR A 15 10.05 -15.60 -3.89
CA TYR A 15 10.07 -17.07 -3.94
C TYR A 15 11.50 -17.62 -4.13
N ARG A 16 12.34 -16.98 -4.94
CA ARG A 16 13.76 -17.37 -5.11
C ARG A 16 14.54 -17.38 -3.81
N LYS A 17 14.11 -16.61 -2.82
CA LYS A 17 14.73 -16.56 -1.50
C LYS A 17 13.93 -17.40 -0.54
N LYS A 18 14.42 -18.57 -0.17
CA LYS A 18 13.85 -19.55 0.78
C LYS A 18 13.12 -19.00 2.03
N GLY A 19 13.04 -17.67 2.19
CA GLY A 19 12.29 -17.00 3.26
C GLY A 19 10.76 -17.15 3.17
N SER A 20 10.21 -17.44 1.98
CA SER A 20 8.76 -17.66 1.84
C SER A 20 8.31 -18.94 2.55
N GLU A 21 9.04 -20.06 2.41
CA GLU A 21 8.70 -21.35 3.05
C GLU A 21 8.68 -21.25 4.58
N PHE A 22 9.68 -20.56 5.15
CA PHE A 22 9.72 -20.37 6.60
C PHE A 22 8.57 -19.46 7.09
N ARG A 23 8.24 -18.41 6.33
CA ARG A 23 7.12 -17.52 6.62
C ARG A 23 5.78 -18.21 6.48
N ASP A 24 5.64 -19.09 5.49
CA ASP A 24 4.45 -19.93 5.29
C ASP A 24 4.27 -20.95 6.40
N LYS A 25 5.37 -21.54 6.89
CA LYS A 25 5.36 -22.40 8.07
C LYS A 25 4.89 -21.64 9.32
N LEU A 26 5.39 -20.44 9.58
CA LEU A 26 4.93 -19.58 10.67
C LEU A 26 3.45 -19.22 10.54
N ALA A 27 2.94 -19.04 9.32
CA ALA A 27 1.51 -18.82 9.08
C ALA A 27 0.68 -20.04 9.44
N GLY A 28 1.14 -21.24 9.06
CA GLY A 28 0.51 -22.52 9.44
C GLY A 28 0.50 -22.77 10.96
N GLU A 29 1.47 -22.24 11.68
CA GLU A 29 1.55 -22.28 13.15
C GLU A 29 0.67 -21.20 13.84
N GLY A 30 -0.09 -20.41 13.08
CA GLY A 30 -0.97 -19.36 13.60
C GLY A 30 -0.24 -18.10 14.08
N ILE A 31 1.06 -17.99 13.84
CA ILE A 31 1.86 -16.80 14.17
C ILE A 31 1.61 -15.68 13.15
N ARG A 32 1.27 -16.06 11.94
CA ARG A 32 0.94 -15.17 10.84
C ARG A 32 -0.51 -15.37 10.40
N SER A 33 -1.25 -14.28 10.22
CA SER A 33 -2.65 -14.33 9.84
C SER A 33 -2.89 -14.40 8.33
N ARG A 34 -1.85 -14.50 7.52
CA ARG A 34 -1.93 -14.61 6.05
C ARG A 34 -1.89 -16.06 5.59
N ILE A 35 -2.71 -16.37 4.59
CA ILE A 35 -2.56 -17.52 3.72
C ILE A 35 -1.21 -17.41 2.99
N ALA A 36 -0.53 -18.52 2.77
CA ALA A 36 0.79 -18.60 2.14
C ALA A 36 0.94 -17.66 0.93
N LYS A 37 1.91 -16.76 0.99
CA LYS A 37 2.31 -15.96 -0.17
C LYS A 37 2.87 -16.89 -1.24
N CYS A 38 2.54 -16.67 -2.52
CA CYS A 38 2.97 -17.51 -3.63
C CYS A 38 2.44 -18.96 -3.60
N SER A 39 1.28 -19.20 -2.98
CA SER A 39 0.68 -20.55 -2.90
C SER A 39 0.50 -21.21 -4.26
N TYR A 40 0.26 -20.43 -5.33
CA TYR A 40 0.16 -20.93 -6.71
C TYR A 40 1.50 -21.48 -7.27
N ILE A 41 2.65 -21.06 -6.72
CA ILE A 41 3.96 -21.60 -7.07
C ILE A 41 4.25 -22.84 -6.19
N THR A 42 4.03 -22.75 -4.89
CA THR A 42 4.28 -23.86 -3.95
C THR A 42 3.37 -25.07 -4.21
N SER A 43 2.15 -24.85 -4.70
CA SER A 43 1.24 -25.92 -5.14
C SER A 43 1.59 -26.54 -6.49
N GLY A 44 2.57 -25.97 -7.22
CA GLY A 44 2.91 -26.41 -8.57
C GLY A 44 1.92 -25.98 -9.66
N ALA A 45 0.92 -25.15 -9.33
CA ALA A 45 -0.04 -24.65 -10.32
C ALA A 45 0.62 -23.73 -11.36
N VAL A 46 1.70 -23.03 -10.99
CA VAL A 46 2.48 -22.16 -11.87
C VAL A 46 3.96 -22.42 -11.65
N THR A 47 4.72 -22.62 -12.74
CA THR A 47 6.17 -22.75 -12.70
C THR A 47 6.84 -21.37 -12.67
N MET A 48 8.09 -21.30 -12.16
CA MET A 48 8.89 -20.08 -12.17
C MET A 48 9.10 -19.50 -13.57
N ARG A 49 9.18 -20.37 -14.61
CA ARG A 49 9.29 -19.93 -16.00
C ARG A 49 8.00 -19.26 -16.48
N GLN A 50 6.83 -19.85 -16.19
CA GLN A 50 5.54 -19.25 -16.53
C GLN A 50 5.32 -17.92 -15.81
N LEU A 51 5.74 -17.82 -14.53
CA LEU A 51 5.71 -16.57 -13.80
C LEU A 51 6.57 -15.49 -14.46
N LEU A 52 7.80 -15.83 -14.86
CA LEU A 52 8.69 -14.90 -15.56
C LEU A 52 8.09 -14.46 -16.91
N TYR A 53 7.51 -15.39 -17.67
CA TYR A 53 6.81 -15.06 -18.91
C TYR A 53 5.65 -14.07 -18.67
N ALA A 54 4.84 -14.29 -17.63
CA ALA A 54 3.77 -13.36 -17.26
C ALA A 54 4.33 -11.97 -16.93
N CYS A 55 5.42 -11.88 -16.15
CA CYS A 55 6.10 -10.62 -15.88
C CYS A 55 6.54 -9.90 -17.15
N LEU A 56 7.15 -10.63 -18.09
CA LEU A 56 7.64 -10.06 -19.35
C LEU A 56 6.48 -9.61 -20.25
N VAL A 57 5.39 -10.36 -20.33
CA VAL A 57 4.18 -9.98 -21.10
C VAL A 57 3.56 -8.70 -20.53
N PHE A 58 3.29 -8.65 -19.22
CA PHE A 58 2.75 -7.44 -18.59
C PHE A 58 3.69 -6.24 -18.69
N GLY A 59 5.01 -6.47 -18.54
CA GLY A 59 6.03 -5.45 -18.73
C GLY A 59 6.09 -4.94 -20.17
N GLY A 60 6.03 -5.84 -21.16
CA GLY A 60 6.00 -5.50 -22.58
C GLY A 60 4.77 -4.66 -22.97
N VAL A 61 3.60 -5.07 -22.51
CA VAL A 61 2.37 -4.28 -22.73
C VAL A 61 2.45 -2.90 -22.07
N ALA A 62 2.97 -2.83 -20.85
CA ALA A 62 3.17 -1.55 -20.17
C ALA A 62 4.18 -0.65 -20.92
N PHE A 63 5.24 -1.24 -21.48
CA PHE A 63 6.24 -0.53 -22.29
C PHE A 63 5.63 0.03 -23.57
N VAL A 64 4.82 -0.75 -24.30
CA VAL A 64 4.13 -0.30 -25.51
C VAL A 64 3.19 0.86 -25.21
N ILE A 65 2.34 0.73 -24.16
CA ILE A 65 1.42 1.80 -23.75
C ILE A 65 2.22 3.05 -23.33
N GLY A 66 3.28 2.88 -22.56
CA GLY A 66 4.18 3.97 -22.15
C GLY A 66 4.80 4.68 -23.35
N GLY A 67 5.23 3.92 -24.38
CA GLY A 67 5.73 4.47 -25.64
C GLY A 67 4.71 5.32 -26.38
N ILE A 68 3.48 4.83 -26.49
CA ILE A 68 2.38 5.62 -27.11
C ILE A 68 2.15 6.94 -26.37
N ILE A 69 2.15 6.91 -25.03
CA ILE A 69 1.98 8.11 -24.21
C ILE A 69 3.19 9.06 -24.39
N PHE A 70 4.41 8.52 -24.41
CA PHE A 70 5.63 9.28 -24.66
C PHE A 70 5.57 10.06 -25.98
N PHE A 71 5.19 9.41 -27.08
CA PHE A 71 5.05 10.09 -28.39
C PHE A 71 4.00 11.22 -28.37
N LYS A 72 3.02 11.16 -27.49
CA LYS A 72 1.98 12.19 -27.36
C LYS A 72 2.32 13.29 -26.36
N ARG A 73 3.11 13.01 -25.32
CA ARG A 73 3.33 13.88 -24.15
C ARG A 73 4.78 14.30 -23.92
N GLY A 74 5.73 13.68 -24.65
CA GLY A 74 7.14 14.05 -24.61
C GLY A 74 7.92 13.49 -23.42
N GLU A 75 9.06 14.12 -23.16
CA GLU A 75 10.12 13.58 -22.28
C GLU A 75 9.71 13.42 -20.80
N THR A 76 8.79 14.23 -20.28
CA THR A 76 8.34 14.15 -18.89
C THR A 76 7.77 12.76 -18.57
N ILE A 77 7.03 12.16 -19.51
CA ILE A 77 6.52 10.79 -19.35
C ILE A 77 7.66 9.78 -19.29
N LEU A 78 8.71 9.98 -20.09
CA LEU A 78 9.88 9.10 -20.06
C LEU A 78 10.56 9.13 -18.68
N TYR A 79 10.78 10.33 -18.13
CA TYR A 79 11.37 10.45 -16.78
C TYR A 79 10.51 9.78 -15.71
N ILE A 80 9.19 10.01 -15.72
CA ILE A 80 8.26 9.35 -14.77
C ILE A 80 8.31 7.82 -14.94
N ALA A 81 8.30 7.32 -16.18
CA ALA A 81 8.37 5.88 -16.46
C ALA A 81 9.71 5.26 -16.00
N LEU A 82 10.84 5.93 -16.24
CA LEU A 82 12.16 5.48 -15.81
C LEU A 82 12.28 5.44 -14.28
N ILE A 83 11.82 6.48 -13.59
CA ILE A 83 11.79 6.51 -12.12
C ILE A 83 10.90 5.38 -11.59
N THR A 84 9.72 5.19 -12.18
CA THR A 84 8.79 4.12 -11.79
C THR A 84 9.41 2.74 -11.99
N ALA A 85 10.05 2.50 -13.12
CA ALA A 85 10.73 1.22 -13.41
C ALA A 85 11.89 0.98 -12.45
N LEU A 86 12.73 1.98 -12.20
CA LEU A 86 13.86 1.91 -11.27
C LEU A 86 13.38 1.58 -9.85
N LEU A 87 12.40 2.32 -9.35
CA LEU A 87 11.82 2.06 -8.04
C LEU A 87 11.15 0.70 -7.99
N GLY A 88 10.39 0.31 -9.02
CA GLY A 88 9.76 -0.99 -9.08
C GLY A 88 10.74 -2.14 -8.98
N VAL A 89 11.81 -2.12 -9.76
CA VAL A 89 12.87 -3.15 -9.72
C VAL A 89 13.59 -3.12 -8.37
N SER A 90 13.88 -1.94 -7.81
CA SER A 90 14.58 -1.80 -6.53
C SER A 90 13.75 -2.19 -5.32
N TYR A 91 12.45 -2.43 -5.46
CA TYR A 91 11.59 -2.86 -4.36
C TYR A 91 12.03 -4.20 -3.76
N SER A 92 12.12 -5.25 -4.59
CA SER A 92 12.54 -6.59 -4.18
C SER A 92 13.79 -7.08 -4.91
N GLY A 93 14.21 -6.39 -5.99
CA GLY A 93 15.33 -6.76 -6.84
C GLY A 93 16.70 -6.51 -6.21
N ASP A 94 17.65 -7.45 -6.42
CA ASP A 94 19.04 -7.27 -6.02
C ASP A 94 19.73 -6.22 -6.91
N PRO A 95 20.67 -5.44 -6.36
CA PRO A 95 21.22 -5.45 -5.00
C PRO A 95 20.50 -4.52 -4.01
N VAL A 96 19.54 -3.71 -4.47
CA VAL A 96 18.97 -2.60 -3.69
C VAL A 96 17.97 -3.08 -2.65
N ARG A 97 16.92 -3.79 -3.05
CA ARG A 97 15.92 -4.46 -2.19
C ARG A 97 15.35 -3.57 -1.08
N LEU A 98 14.80 -2.43 -1.43
CA LEU A 98 14.30 -1.44 -0.47
C LEU A 98 13.26 -1.99 0.51
N SER A 99 12.42 -2.96 0.08
CA SER A 99 11.44 -3.63 0.94
C SER A 99 12.07 -4.47 2.06
N TYR A 100 13.35 -4.81 1.94
CA TYR A 100 14.13 -5.54 2.95
C TYR A 100 15.07 -4.64 3.75
N ARG A 101 15.01 -3.32 3.55
CA ARG A 101 15.87 -2.31 4.21
C ARG A 101 15.07 -1.26 4.99
N GLY A 102 13.79 -1.48 5.22
CA GLY A 102 12.93 -0.58 5.98
C GLY A 102 12.30 0.57 5.17
N PHE A 103 12.48 0.58 3.85
CA PHE A 103 11.95 1.63 2.98
C PHE A 103 10.76 1.18 2.12
N GLY A 104 10.33 -0.08 2.24
CA GLY A 104 9.27 -0.64 1.40
C GLY A 104 7.95 0.10 1.49
N GLU A 105 7.51 0.44 2.69
CA GLU A 105 6.25 1.15 2.94
C GLU A 105 6.27 2.56 2.34
N LEU A 106 7.36 3.29 2.55
CA LEU A 106 7.53 4.64 2.01
C LEU A 106 7.61 4.63 0.48
N GLN A 107 8.34 3.67 -0.07
CA GLN A 107 8.47 3.50 -1.52
C GLN A 107 7.12 3.23 -2.16
N VAL A 108 6.32 2.30 -1.61
CA VAL A 108 4.98 2.00 -2.14
C VAL A 108 4.07 3.22 -2.03
N GLY A 109 4.09 3.93 -0.89
CA GLY A 109 3.34 5.17 -0.74
C GLY A 109 3.70 6.22 -1.78
N PHE A 110 5.00 6.43 -2.03
CA PHE A 110 5.48 7.36 -3.06
C PHE A 110 5.08 6.93 -4.47
N MET A 111 5.20 5.64 -4.79
CA MET A 111 4.87 5.11 -6.11
C MET A 111 3.38 5.18 -6.42
N PHE A 112 2.50 4.83 -5.48
CA PHE A 112 1.04 4.80 -5.69
C PHE A 112 0.35 6.15 -5.45
N GLY A 113 0.95 7.02 -4.67
CA GLY A 113 0.48 8.39 -4.48
C GLY A 113 1.13 9.35 -5.47
N PRO A 114 2.17 10.08 -5.06
CA PRO A 114 2.77 11.15 -5.87
C PRO A 114 3.15 10.72 -7.28
N LEU A 115 3.89 9.63 -7.43
CA LEU A 115 4.44 9.26 -8.74
C LEU A 115 3.36 8.81 -9.73
N LEU A 116 2.49 7.89 -9.32
CA LEU A 116 1.41 7.38 -10.17
C LEU A 116 0.41 8.48 -10.53
N MET A 117 -0.08 9.23 -9.52
CA MET A 117 -1.12 10.23 -9.73
C MET A 117 -0.61 11.40 -10.55
N THR A 118 0.63 11.85 -10.33
CA THR A 118 1.28 12.87 -11.15
C THR A 118 1.47 12.39 -12.59
N GLY A 119 1.89 11.13 -12.77
CA GLY A 119 2.06 10.52 -14.09
C GLY A 119 0.75 10.44 -14.87
N VAL A 120 -0.33 10.00 -14.21
CA VAL A 120 -1.67 9.91 -14.82
C VAL A 120 -2.20 11.32 -15.17
N TYR A 121 -2.06 12.26 -14.24
CA TYR A 121 -2.49 13.64 -14.46
C TYR A 121 -1.75 14.27 -15.65
N TYR A 122 -0.43 14.14 -15.69
CA TYR A 122 0.38 14.67 -16.80
C TYR A 122 0.04 13.97 -18.13
N ALA A 123 -0.15 12.66 -18.12
CA ALA A 123 -0.56 11.92 -19.31
C ALA A 123 -1.90 12.40 -19.87
N ALA A 124 -2.86 12.73 -18.99
CA ALA A 124 -4.17 13.24 -19.38
C ALA A 124 -4.13 14.70 -19.84
N CYS A 125 -3.52 15.59 -19.02
CA CYS A 125 -3.61 17.05 -19.20
C CYS A 125 -2.44 17.65 -19.99
N GLY A 126 -1.27 17.03 -20.01
CA GLY A 126 -0.06 17.54 -20.66
C GLY A 126 0.70 18.60 -19.85
N HIS A 127 0.24 18.91 -18.65
CA HIS A 127 0.89 19.84 -17.71
C HIS A 127 0.72 19.34 -16.27
N LEU A 128 1.46 19.92 -15.34
CA LEU A 128 1.33 19.65 -13.91
C LEU A 128 0.65 20.84 -13.24
N ASP A 129 -0.24 20.52 -12.30
CA ASP A 129 -0.87 21.50 -11.43
C ASP A 129 -0.53 21.19 -9.96
N ALA A 130 -0.32 22.24 -9.16
CA ALA A 130 0.07 22.09 -7.76
C ALA A 130 -1.01 21.34 -6.92
N SER A 131 -2.28 21.43 -7.30
CA SER A 131 -3.39 20.72 -6.64
C SER A 131 -3.18 19.21 -6.58
N VAL A 132 -2.48 18.63 -7.57
CA VAL A 132 -2.18 17.19 -7.62
C VAL A 132 -1.40 16.75 -6.39
N TRP A 133 -0.49 17.56 -5.86
CA TRP A 133 0.31 17.21 -4.70
C TRP A 133 -0.52 17.14 -3.42
N PHE A 134 -1.51 18.03 -3.27
CA PHE A 134 -2.41 18.06 -2.11
C PHE A 134 -3.41 16.89 -2.08
N ILE A 135 -3.51 16.12 -3.16
CA ILE A 135 -4.30 14.90 -3.26
C ILE A 135 -3.41 13.66 -3.24
N SER A 136 -2.34 13.67 -4.04
CA SER A 136 -1.49 12.48 -4.24
C SER A 136 -0.63 12.13 -3.02
N ILE A 137 -0.11 13.13 -2.30
CA ILE A 137 0.67 12.87 -1.07
C ILE A 137 -0.21 12.23 0.01
N PRO A 138 -1.41 12.77 0.36
CA PRO A 138 -2.35 12.11 1.26
C PRO A 138 -2.69 10.68 0.87
N VAL A 139 -3.02 10.44 -0.39
CA VAL A 139 -3.31 9.08 -0.89
C VAL A 139 -2.10 8.17 -0.71
N GLY A 140 -0.90 8.63 -1.07
CA GLY A 140 0.33 7.88 -0.90
C GLY A 140 0.62 7.52 0.56
N MET A 141 0.40 8.45 1.49
CA MET A 141 0.56 8.20 2.92
C MET A 141 -0.44 7.16 3.44
N LEU A 142 -1.70 7.20 2.99
CA LEU A 142 -2.71 6.19 3.37
C LEU A 142 -2.42 4.82 2.73
N VAL A 143 -1.84 4.77 1.52
CA VAL A 143 -1.33 3.52 0.92
C VAL A 143 -0.18 2.95 1.76
N ALA A 144 0.80 3.78 2.11
CA ALA A 144 1.91 3.39 2.99
C ALA A 144 1.39 2.88 4.34
N ASN A 145 0.34 3.53 4.89
CA ASN A 145 -0.27 3.12 6.15
C ASN A 145 -0.84 1.68 6.10
N ILE A 146 -1.44 1.23 4.99
CA ILE A 146 -1.93 -0.16 4.89
C ILE A 146 -0.77 -1.14 5.07
N LEU A 147 0.35 -0.91 4.39
CA LEU A 147 1.54 -1.76 4.50
C LEU A 147 2.16 -1.65 5.90
N TYR A 148 2.21 -0.44 6.44
CA TYR A 148 2.81 -0.19 7.74
C TYR A 148 2.01 -0.80 8.90
N THR A 149 0.68 -0.68 8.86
CA THR A 149 -0.23 -1.39 9.78
C THR A 149 0.05 -2.89 9.77
N HIS A 150 0.22 -3.46 8.58
CA HIS A 150 0.58 -4.86 8.39
C HIS A 150 1.98 -5.17 8.97
N SER A 151 2.97 -4.33 8.70
CA SER A 151 4.35 -4.49 9.20
C SER A 151 4.43 -4.45 10.73
N ILE A 152 3.63 -3.62 11.39
CA ILE A 152 3.54 -3.62 12.86
C ILE A 152 2.96 -4.95 13.38
N MET A 153 1.95 -5.49 12.71
CA MET A 153 1.34 -6.77 13.11
C MET A 153 2.24 -7.98 12.81
N ASP A 154 3.07 -7.88 11.77
CA ASP A 154 4.03 -8.93 11.39
C ASP A 154 5.44 -8.67 11.96
N PHE A 155 5.61 -7.77 12.93
CA PHE A 155 6.91 -7.38 13.50
C PHE A 155 7.78 -8.57 13.90
N GLU A 156 7.25 -9.49 14.72
CA GLU A 156 8.00 -10.66 15.19
C GLU A 156 8.34 -11.66 14.07
N PRO A 157 7.38 -12.06 13.21
CA PRO A 157 7.68 -12.89 12.04
C PRO A 157 8.72 -12.28 11.09
N ASP A 158 8.57 -10.99 10.75
CA ASP A 158 9.48 -10.33 9.83
C ASP A 158 10.90 -10.23 10.41
N LYS A 159 11.03 -9.94 11.71
CA LYS A 159 12.32 -9.93 12.41
C LYS A 159 13.00 -11.31 12.40
N LYS A 160 12.24 -12.40 12.61
CA LYS A 160 12.76 -13.77 12.59
C LYS A 160 13.29 -14.20 11.24
N VAL A 161 12.68 -13.76 10.14
CA VAL A 161 13.14 -14.08 8.77
C VAL A 161 14.15 -13.06 8.22
N GLY A 162 14.60 -12.10 9.04
CA GLY A 162 15.56 -11.08 8.65
C GLY A 162 15.00 -10.06 7.64
N LYS A 163 13.67 -9.91 7.53
CA LYS A 163 13.05 -8.89 6.71
C LYS A 163 13.00 -7.59 7.49
N MET A 164 13.80 -6.62 7.06
CA MET A 164 13.85 -5.29 7.67
C MET A 164 12.72 -4.42 7.10
N THR A 165 11.52 -4.51 7.69
CA THR A 165 10.42 -3.56 7.43
C THR A 165 10.60 -2.29 8.24
N LEU A 166 9.83 -1.23 7.97
CA LEU A 166 9.92 0.01 8.74
C LEU A 166 9.63 -0.23 10.23
N ALA A 167 8.68 -1.10 10.57
CA ALA A 167 8.41 -1.48 11.95
C ALA A 167 9.63 -2.17 12.59
N VAL A 168 10.30 -3.09 11.89
CA VAL A 168 11.51 -3.78 12.37
C VAL A 168 12.67 -2.80 12.50
N LEU A 169 12.82 -1.87 11.56
CA LEU A 169 13.86 -0.83 11.60
C LEU A 169 13.71 0.07 12.84
N LEU A 170 12.49 0.52 13.14
CA LEU A 170 12.22 1.34 14.32
C LEU A 170 12.45 0.60 15.63
N ASN A 171 12.14 -0.70 15.68
CA ASN A 171 12.32 -1.59 16.83
C ASN A 171 11.88 -0.97 18.18
N ASN A 172 10.94 -0.04 18.16
CA ASN A 172 10.42 0.69 19.32
C ASN A 172 8.91 0.90 19.15
N ARG A 173 8.12 0.41 20.09
CA ARG A 173 6.64 0.46 20.03
C ARG A 173 6.09 1.88 20.00
N GLN A 174 6.72 2.82 20.75
CA GLN A 174 6.27 4.21 20.76
C GLN A 174 6.59 4.89 19.43
N ALA A 175 7.79 4.69 18.89
CA ALA A 175 8.17 5.19 17.58
C ALA A 175 7.25 4.65 16.47
N MET A 176 6.86 3.37 16.54
CA MET A 176 5.89 2.78 15.62
C MET A 176 4.54 3.50 15.67
N LEU A 177 4.04 3.82 16.86
CA LEU A 177 2.77 4.54 17.01
C LEU A 177 2.87 5.99 16.52
N VAL A 178 3.99 6.66 16.76
CA VAL A 178 4.21 8.03 16.24
C VAL A 178 4.18 8.04 14.72
N VAL A 179 4.93 7.15 14.07
CA VAL A 179 4.94 7.04 12.60
C VAL A 179 3.56 6.66 12.06
N LEU A 180 2.84 5.75 12.71
CA LEU A 180 1.46 5.40 12.37
C LEU A 180 0.54 6.62 12.45
N GLY A 181 0.64 7.40 13.55
CA GLY A 181 -0.13 8.62 13.72
C GLY A 181 0.15 9.65 12.63
N LEU A 182 1.42 9.84 12.26
CA LEU A 182 1.78 10.72 11.15
C LEU A 182 1.16 10.23 9.83
N MET A 183 1.25 8.93 9.51
CA MET A 183 0.67 8.37 8.29
C MET A 183 -0.85 8.47 8.25
N LEU A 184 -1.54 8.45 9.42
CA LEU A 184 -2.99 8.50 9.51
C LEU A 184 -3.56 9.92 9.52
N PHE A 185 -2.90 10.88 10.18
CA PHE A 185 -3.49 12.19 10.44
C PHE A 185 -2.91 13.31 9.56
N VAL A 186 -1.63 13.25 9.19
CA VAL A 186 -1.03 14.26 8.30
C VAL A 186 -1.73 14.34 6.93
N PRO A 187 -2.24 13.25 6.32
CA PRO A 187 -3.03 13.33 5.10
C PRO A 187 -4.18 14.34 5.16
N PHE A 188 -4.91 14.35 6.26
CA PHE A 188 -6.02 15.31 6.46
C PHE A 188 -5.53 16.74 6.60
N GLY A 189 -4.42 16.94 7.32
CA GLY A 189 -3.78 18.25 7.44
C GLY A 189 -3.32 18.82 6.11
N ILE A 190 -2.78 17.98 5.23
CA ILE A 190 -2.36 18.38 3.87
C ILE A 190 -3.56 18.81 3.03
N VAL A 191 -4.69 18.07 3.07
CA VAL A 191 -5.90 18.46 2.34
C VAL A 191 -6.48 19.75 2.89
N VAL A 192 -6.58 19.89 4.21
CA VAL A 192 -7.06 21.12 4.88
C VAL A 192 -6.20 22.32 4.46
N TYR A 193 -4.90 22.17 4.50
CA TYR A 193 -3.97 23.22 4.05
C TYR A 193 -4.12 23.53 2.56
N GLY A 194 -4.29 22.52 1.71
CA GLY A 194 -4.54 22.68 0.28
C GLY A 194 -5.80 23.49 -0.03
N VAL A 195 -6.87 23.28 0.76
CA VAL A 195 -8.10 24.09 0.65
C VAL A 195 -7.87 25.51 1.17
N TRP A 196 -7.25 25.64 2.35
CA TRP A 196 -6.97 26.96 2.95
C TRP A 196 -6.07 27.82 2.07
N ALA A 197 -5.06 27.24 1.43
CA ALA A 197 -4.13 27.90 0.53
C ALA A 197 -4.70 28.14 -0.90
N GLY A 198 -5.94 27.72 -1.17
CA GLY A 198 -6.61 27.92 -2.47
C GLY A 198 -6.21 26.96 -3.58
N TYR A 199 -5.43 25.91 -3.30
CA TYR A 199 -5.09 24.85 -4.27
C TYR A 199 -6.23 23.86 -4.49
N LEU A 200 -7.07 23.64 -3.48
CA LEU A 200 -8.22 22.78 -3.53
C LEU A 200 -9.49 23.57 -3.22
N VAL A 201 -10.63 23.14 -3.78
CA VAL A 201 -11.92 23.76 -3.47
C VAL A 201 -12.43 23.31 -2.10
N PRO A 202 -13.30 24.11 -1.42
CA PRO A 202 -13.81 23.80 -0.09
C PRO A 202 -14.51 22.43 0.02
N LEU A 203 -15.03 21.90 -1.08
CA LEU A 203 -15.69 20.60 -1.11
C LEU A 203 -14.76 19.44 -0.64
N TYR A 204 -13.44 19.60 -0.77
CA TYR A 204 -12.48 18.60 -0.29
C TYR A 204 -12.48 18.45 1.25
N TYR A 205 -13.06 19.37 2.02
CA TYR A 205 -13.26 19.15 3.45
C TYR A 205 -14.14 17.93 3.76
N ILE A 206 -14.94 17.44 2.82
CA ILE A 206 -15.74 16.22 2.99
C ILE A 206 -14.86 15.00 3.31
N VAL A 207 -13.59 14.96 2.92
CA VAL A 207 -12.68 13.86 3.28
C VAL A 207 -12.52 13.71 4.80
N LEU A 208 -12.76 14.78 5.58
CA LEU A 208 -12.72 14.74 7.04
C LEU A 208 -13.77 13.80 7.64
N LEU A 209 -14.82 13.44 6.88
CA LEU A 209 -15.77 12.41 7.30
C LEU A 209 -15.13 11.03 7.50
N THR A 210 -13.94 10.80 6.91
CA THR A 210 -13.19 9.55 7.11
C THR A 210 -12.24 9.63 8.32
N LEU A 211 -12.08 10.78 8.97
CA LEU A 211 -11.21 10.97 10.13
C LEU A 211 -11.55 10.02 11.32
N PRO A 212 -12.83 9.72 11.63
CA PRO A 212 -13.17 8.73 12.65
C PRO A 212 -12.60 7.34 12.36
N MET A 213 -12.47 6.95 11.07
CA MET A 213 -11.86 5.68 10.69
C MET A 213 -10.35 5.68 10.98
N ALA A 214 -9.67 6.81 10.73
CA ALA A 214 -8.26 6.96 11.07
C ALA A 214 -8.04 6.89 12.60
N GLY A 215 -8.88 7.59 13.38
CA GLY A 215 -8.85 7.53 14.85
C GLY A 215 -9.12 6.13 15.39
N GLY A 216 -10.11 5.45 14.82
CA GLY A 216 -10.44 4.06 15.17
C GLY A 216 -9.31 3.09 14.86
N LEU A 217 -8.68 3.22 13.68
CA LEU A 217 -7.52 2.39 13.34
C LEU A 217 -6.36 2.64 14.30
N PHE A 218 -6.06 3.90 14.60
CA PHE A 218 -5.02 4.25 15.56
C PHE A 218 -5.30 3.62 16.94
N TYR A 219 -6.54 3.73 17.44
CA TYR A 219 -6.95 3.08 18.69
C TYR A 219 -6.76 1.56 18.64
N LEU A 220 -7.22 0.89 17.57
CA LEU A 220 -7.06 -0.56 17.42
C LEU A 220 -5.59 -0.99 17.39
N MET A 221 -4.70 -0.16 16.87
CA MET A 221 -3.26 -0.44 16.82
C MET A 221 -2.59 -0.18 18.18
N VAL A 222 -3.02 0.81 18.95
CA VAL A 222 -2.60 1.00 20.35
C VAL A 222 -2.99 -0.22 21.18
N GLU A 223 -4.23 -0.70 21.04
CA GLU A 223 -4.71 -1.90 21.71
C GLU A 223 -3.95 -3.16 21.26
N TYR A 224 -3.58 -3.26 19.98
CA TYR A 224 -2.76 -4.36 19.49
C TYR A 224 -1.38 -4.42 20.15
N ILE A 225 -0.72 -3.28 20.32
CA ILE A 225 0.60 -3.21 20.97
C ILE A 225 0.52 -3.65 22.43
N ARG A 226 -0.61 -3.37 23.12
CA ARG A 226 -0.85 -3.77 24.50
C ARG A 226 -1.32 -5.22 24.63
N TYR A 227 -2.22 -5.62 23.74
CA TYR A 227 -2.92 -6.91 23.77
C TYR A 227 -3.00 -7.48 22.34
N PRO A 228 -1.92 -8.12 21.83
CA PRO A 228 -1.79 -8.49 20.41
C PRO A 228 -2.91 -9.38 19.86
N LYS A 229 -3.48 -10.25 20.70
CA LYS A 229 -4.55 -11.19 20.29
C LYS A 229 -5.96 -10.69 20.62
N LYS A 230 -6.12 -9.48 21.14
CA LYS A 230 -7.44 -8.91 21.43
C LYS A 230 -8.22 -8.74 20.13
N THR A 231 -9.38 -9.39 20.08
CA THR A 231 -10.33 -9.28 18.97
C THR A 231 -11.34 -8.18 19.25
N PHE A 232 -11.87 -7.61 18.19
CA PHE A 232 -12.95 -6.64 18.22
C PHE A 232 -13.99 -7.06 17.20
N GLN A 233 -15.25 -6.73 17.44
CA GLN A 233 -16.30 -6.93 16.45
C GLN A 233 -16.37 -5.75 15.48
N PRO A 234 -16.65 -6.02 14.19
CA PRO A 234 -16.88 -4.95 13.22
C PRO A 234 -18.01 -4.03 13.65
N ALA A 235 -17.77 -2.73 13.53
CA ALA A 235 -18.79 -1.72 13.71
C ALA A 235 -19.15 -1.09 12.36
N PHE A 236 -20.36 -0.59 12.21
CA PHE A 236 -20.87 -0.01 10.96
C PHE A 236 -19.92 1.04 10.35
N TRP A 237 -19.37 1.93 11.17
CA TRP A 237 -18.47 3.01 10.75
C TRP A 237 -17.11 2.53 10.22
N MET A 238 -16.75 1.27 10.43
CA MET A 238 -15.49 0.68 9.93
C MET A 238 -15.56 0.33 8.44
N GLY A 239 -16.76 0.37 7.84
CA GLY A 239 -17.00 -0.01 6.45
C GLY A 239 -17.11 -1.53 6.25
N PRO A 240 -17.19 -1.99 4.99
CA PRO A 240 -17.49 -3.39 4.68
C PRO A 240 -16.34 -4.32 5.10
N MET A 241 -16.71 -5.39 5.81
CA MET A 241 -15.81 -6.48 6.22
C MET A 241 -16.38 -7.81 5.73
N THR A 242 -16.02 -8.15 4.49
CA THR A 242 -16.51 -9.34 3.80
C THR A 242 -16.08 -10.62 4.52
N ASP A 243 -16.96 -11.63 4.55
CA ASP A 243 -16.72 -12.95 5.12
C ASP A 243 -16.28 -12.96 6.60
N TRP A 244 -16.78 -11.99 7.39
CA TRP A 244 -16.33 -11.83 8.78
C TRP A 244 -16.48 -13.10 9.63
N GLN A 245 -17.61 -13.82 9.53
CA GLN A 245 -17.85 -15.06 10.27
C GLN A 245 -16.77 -16.12 9.95
N ARG A 246 -16.36 -16.26 8.70
CA ARG A 246 -15.30 -17.17 8.28
C ARG A 246 -13.93 -16.74 8.84
N ILE A 247 -13.66 -15.43 8.83
CA ILE A 247 -12.42 -14.82 9.36
C ILE A 247 -12.32 -15.06 10.87
N GLU A 248 -13.41 -14.84 11.58
CA GLU A 248 -13.49 -15.05 13.03
C GLU A 248 -13.35 -16.54 13.37
N GLY A 249 -14.03 -17.42 12.65
CA GLY A 249 -13.90 -18.87 12.80
C GLY A 249 -12.48 -19.39 12.52
N ALA A 250 -11.72 -18.71 11.65
CA ALA A 250 -10.31 -19.02 11.40
C ALA A 250 -9.36 -18.42 12.46
N GLY A 251 -9.85 -17.69 13.46
CA GLY A 251 -9.04 -17.10 14.53
C GLY A 251 -8.16 -15.91 14.11
N ILE A 252 -8.38 -15.35 12.92
CA ILE A 252 -7.59 -14.24 12.34
C ILE A 252 -8.31 -12.88 12.42
N GLY A 253 -9.43 -12.81 13.13
CA GLY A 253 -10.22 -11.58 13.28
C GLY A 253 -9.41 -10.41 13.84
N TRP A 254 -8.51 -10.69 14.80
CA TRP A 254 -7.62 -9.68 15.39
C TRP A 254 -6.74 -8.94 14.34
N PHE A 255 -6.31 -9.63 13.29
CA PHE A 255 -5.51 -9.06 12.20
C PHE A 255 -6.42 -8.38 11.16
N MET A 256 -7.44 -9.11 10.71
CA MET A 256 -8.26 -8.70 9.58
C MET A 256 -9.07 -7.42 9.86
N ILE A 257 -9.53 -7.21 11.10
CA ILE A 257 -10.26 -5.98 11.44
C ILE A 257 -9.41 -4.72 11.22
N ARG A 258 -8.13 -4.77 11.60
CA ARG A 258 -7.17 -3.68 11.43
C ARG A 258 -6.81 -3.48 9.96
N TRP A 259 -6.59 -4.58 9.26
CA TRP A 259 -6.28 -4.54 7.84
C TRP A 259 -7.46 -4.03 7.00
N TYR A 260 -8.67 -4.52 7.26
CA TYR A 260 -9.87 -4.01 6.59
C TYR A 260 -10.11 -2.54 6.87
N LEU A 261 -9.96 -2.10 8.12
CA LEU A 261 -10.16 -0.69 8.47
C LEU A 261 -9.15 0.21 7.77
N ALA A 262 -7.86 -0.19 7.69
CA ALA A 262 -6.84 0.54 6.93
C ALA A 262 -7.20 0.65 5.44
N ARG A 263 -7.63 -0.46 4.83
CA ARG A 263 -8.08 -0.52 3.42
C ARG A 263 -9.33 0.35 3.19
N ASN A 264 -10.31 0.22 4.07
CA ASN A 264 -11.58 0.94 3.95
C ASN A 264 -11.38 2.46 4.10
N LEU A 265 -10.51 2.89 5.03
CA LEU A 265 -10.12 4.28 5.17
C LEU A 265 -9.60 4.85 3.84
N LEU A 266 -8.62 4.20 3.22
CA LEU A 266 -8.10 4.60 1.91
C LEU A 266 -9.20 4.60 0.85
N SER A 267 -10.03 3.55 0.81
CA SER A 267 -11.08 3.39 -0.19
C SER A 267 -12.12 4.51 -0.11
N PHE A 268 -12.61 4.83 1.07
CA PHE A 268 -13.57 5.92 1.27
C PHE A 268 -12.95 7.29 1.02
N PHE A 269 -11.71 7.50 1.46
CA PHE A 269 -10.97 8.73 1.17
C PHE A 269 -10.84 8.96 -0.34
N CYS A 270 -10.40 7.95 -1.10
CA CYS A 270 -10.29 8.02 -2.55
C CYS A 270 -11.66 8.16 -3.24
N LEU A 271 -12.69 7.44 -2.76
CA LEU A 271 -14.05 7.55 -3.31
C LEU A 271 -14.59 8.98 -3.21
N ILE A 272 -14.41 9.63 -2.07
CA ILE A 272 -14.81 11.04 -1.89
C ILE A 272 -14.07 11.94 -2.90
N ILE A 273 -12.77 11.76 -3.06
CA ILE A 273 -11.97 12.54 -4.03
C ILE A 273 -12.49 12.34 -5.45
N ILE A 274 -12.78 11.09 -5.84
CA ILE A 274 -13.32 10.76 -7.16
C ILE A 274 -14.69 11.42 -7.37
N VAL A 275 -15.59 11.32 -6.39
CA VAL A 275 -16.92 11.95 -6.47
C VAL A 275 -16.80 13.46 -6.61
N ILE A 276 -15.92 14.11 -5.83
CA ILE A 276 -15.68 15.56 -5.96
C ILE A 276 -15.16 15.89 -7.37
N GLY A 277 -14.23 15.10 -7.90
CA GLY A 277 -13.74 15.26 -9.27
C GLY A 277 -14.85 15.17 -10.31
N LEU A 278 -15.75 14.18 -10.20
CA LEU A 278 -16.87 13.97 -11.12
C LEU A 278 -17.94 15.09 -11.06
N ILE A 279 -18.18 15.67 -9.87
CA ILE A 279 -19.13 16.79 -9.73
C ILE A 279 -18.60 18.08 -10.40
N ARG A 280 -17.28 18.16 -10.59
CA ARG A 280 -16.61 19.34 -11.16
C ARG A 280 -16.35 19.25 -12.68
N LEU A 281 -16.61 18.11 -13.29
CA LEU A 281 -16.60 17.94 -14.74
C LEU A 281 -17.88 18.49 -15.37
#